data_9d659e08c3b44512c00bc8a8e8f58831
#
_entry.id   9d659e08c3b44512c00bc8a8e8f58831
#
_cell.length_a   1.000
_cell.length_b   1.000
_cell.length_c   1.000
_cell.angle_alpha   90.00
_cell.angle_beta   90.00
_cell.angle_gamma   90.00
#
_symmetry.space_group_name_H-M   'P 1'
#
loop_
_entity.id
_entity.type
_entity.pdbx_description
1 polymer ?
#
loop_
_entity_poly.entity_id
_entity_poly.type
_entity_poly.pdbx_seq_one_letter_code
_entity_poly.pdbx_strand_id
1 'polypeptide(L)'
;MALNMYYKNGIIRKTRSQISDELLTTLYQIHNNANFPQLTWLIDNFYENPQIQPNVAKSLADEVVAFERLLLSLHLPFPMLPLQKLHSFFTGATISGQVIYTSN
;
A
#
# COMPACT_ATOMS: atom_id res chain seq x y z
N MET A 1 6.84 -5.94 12.11
CA MET A 1 5.38 -5.93 12.28
C MET A 1 4.71 -5.63 10.94
N ALA A 2 3.71 -6.39 10.57
CA ALA A 2 3.06 -6.24 9.26
C ALA A 2 1.76 -5.45 9.38
N LEU A 3 1.40 -4.72 8.33
CA LEU A 3 0.10 -4.05 8.23
C LEU A 3 -0.84 -4.92 7.38
N ASN A 4 -1.88 -5.44 8.01
CA ASN A 4 -2.91 -6.21 7.33
C ASN A 4 -4.00 -5.28 6.82
N MET A 5 -4.49 -5.55 5.61
CA MET A 5 -5.50 -4.71 4.97
C MET A 5 -6.58 -5.58 4.36
N TYR A 6 -7.80 -5.05 4.33
CA TYR A 6 -8.89 -5.69 3.60
C TYR A 6 -9.93 -4.68 3.17
N TYR A 7 -10.67 -5.01 2.12
CA TYR A 7 -11.90 -4.30 1.77
C TYR A 7 -12.97 -5.33 1.41
N LYS A 8 -14.24 -4.94 1.56
CA LYS A 8 -15.36 -5.81 1.27
C LYS A 8 -15.60 -5.88 -0.24
N ASN A 9 -15.74 -7.11 -0.74
CA ASN A 9 -15.88 -7.42 -2.15
C ASN A 9 -17.18 -8.22 -2.32
N GLY A 10 -18.30 -7.62 -1.91
CA GLY A 10 -19.60 -8.26 -1.86
C GLY A 10 -20.07 -8.47 -0.41
N ILE A 11 -21.17 -9.18 -0.23
CA ILE A 11 -21.81 -9.31 1.09
C ILE A 11 -20.97 -10.18 2.04
N ILE A 12 -20.34 -11.24 1.51
CA ILE A 12 -19.62 -12.23 2.33
C ILE A 12 -18.11 -12.19 2.08
N ARG A 13 -17.68 -11.70 0.92
CA ARG A 13 -16.28 -11.77 0.51
C ARG A 13 -15.49 -10.55 0.95
N LYS A 14 -14.23 -10.80 1.32
CA LYS A 14 -13.25 -9.76 1.62
C LYS A 14 -12.01 -10.01 0.77
N THR A 15 -11.53 -8.97 0.12
CA THR A 15 -10.21 -8.99 -0.52
C THR A 15 -9.20 -8.53 0.51
N ARG A 16 -8.13 -9.30 0.69
CA ARG A 16 -7.11 -9.06 1.69
C ARG A 16 -5.75 -8.85 1.07
N SER A 17 -4.93 -8.06 1.73
CA SER A 17 -3.53 -7.89 1.38
C SER A 17 -2.74 -7.54 2.63
N GLN A 18 -1.43 -7.42 2.47
CA GLN A 18 -0.54 -7.16 3.59
C GLN A 18 0.66 -6.36 3.12
N ILE A 19 1.07 -5.39 3.93
CA ILE A 19 2.38 -4.78 3.79
C ILE A 19 3.28 -5.49 4.80
N SER A 20 4.24 -6.27 4.29
CA SER A 20 5.15 -7.06 5.12
C SER A 20 6.13 -6.19 5.88
N ASP A 21 6.75 -6.75 6.92
CA ASP A 21 7.83 -6.07 7.67
C ASP A 21 8.95 -5.61 6.76
N GLU A 22 9.34 -6.45 5.82
CA GLU A 22 10.41 -6.13 4.86
C GLU A 22 10.04 -4.93 4.01
N LEU A 23 8.81 -4.92 3.48
CA LEU A 23 8.33 -3.81 2.67
C LEU A 23 8.20 -2.53 3.50
N LEU A 24 7.68 -2.63 4.73
CA LEU A 24 7.59 -1.48 5.63
C LEU A 24 8.95 -0.90 5.93
N THR A 25 9.95 -1.74 6.20
CA THR A 25 11.33 -1.29 6.44
C THR A 25 11.88 -0.55 5.23
N THR A 26 11.68 -1.09 4.05
CA THR A 26 12.13 -0.47 2.80
C THR A 26 11.43 0.85 2.55
N LEU A 27 10.11 0.89 2.72
CA LEU A 27 9.34 2.13 2.61
C LEU A 27 9.82 3.18 3.61
N TYR A 28 10.08 2.78 4.85
CA TYR A 28 10.55 3.68 5.90
C TYR A 28 11.89 4.30 5.56
N GLN A 29 12.79 3.54 4.96
CA GLN A 29 14.11 4.03 4.57
C GLN A 29 14.08 5.10 3.51
N ILE A 30 13.08 5.08 2.62
CA ILE A 30 13.01 6.00 1.48
C ILE A 30 11.74 6.85 1.46
N HIS A 31 10.92 6.79 2.53
CA HIS A 31 9.64 7.53 2.58
C HIS A 31 9.81 9.05 2.62
N ASN A 32 10.99 9.55 3.00
CA ASN A 32 11.27 10.99 3.01
C ASN A 32 11.33 11.60 1.61
N ASN A 33 11.26 10.78 0.58
CA ASN A 33 11.18 11.26 -0.79
C ASN A 33 9.81 11.95 -0.98
N ALA A 34 9.83 13.22 -1.39
CA ALA A 34 8.63 14.03 -1.55
C ALA A 34 7.62 13.48 -2.57
N ASN A 35 7.99 12.44 -3.32
CA ASN A 35 7.16 11.85 -4.36
C ASN A 35 6.15 10.82 -3.84
N PHE A 36 6.14 10.53 -2.52
CA PHE A 36 5.29 9.49 -1.95
C PHE A 36 4.47 10.00 -0.76
N PRO A 37 3.63 11.03 -0.94
CA PRO A 37 2.92 11.63 0.21
C PRO A 37 1.92 10.68 0.86
N GLN A 38 1.22 9.84 0.10
CA GLN A 38 0.22 8.93 0.67
C GLN A 38 0.87 7.70 1.32
N LEU A 39 1.94 7.18 0.74
CA LEU A 39 2.71 6.11 1.37
C LEU A 39 3.35 6.62 2.67
N THR A 40 3.86 7.84 2.67
CA THR A 40 4.41 8.48 3.87
C THR A 40 3.34 8.60 4.95
N TRP A 41 2.14 9.08 4.58
CA TRP A 41 1.02 9.16 5.50
C TRP A 41 0.67 7.81 6.10
N LEU A 42 0.63 6.76 5.29
CA LEU A 42 0.29 5.42 5.74
C LEU A 42 1.33 4.88 6.73
N ILE A 43 2.61 5.11 6.45
CA ILE A 43 3.71 4.70 7.32
C ILE A 43 3.64 5.46 8.65
N ASP A 44 3.41 6.76 8.61
CA ASP A 44 3.40 7.60 9.81
C ASP A 44 2.21 7.28 10.72
N ASN A 45 1.11 6.78 10.15
CA ASN A 45 -0.09 6.44 10.91
C ASN A 45 -0.31 4.94 11.06
N PHE A 46 0.70 4.16 10.78
CA PHE A 46 0.65 2.69 10.75
C PHE A 46 0.04 2.08 12.02
N TYR A 47 0.44 2.57 13.19
CA TYR A 47 -0.02 2.02 14.47
C TYR A 47 -1.45 2.41 14.84
N GLU A 48 -2.05 3.33 14.13
CA GLU A 48 -3.39 3.84 14.41
C GLU A 48 -4.48 3.10 13.63
N ASN A 49 -4.11 2.06 12.90
CA ASN A 49 -5.03 1.27 12.07
C ASN A 49 -5.88 2.17 11.16
N PRO A 50 -5.25 2.97 10.29
CA PRO A 50 -5.96 3.96 9.48
C PRO A 50 -6.92 3.30 8.50
N GLN A 51 -8.03 4.00 8.22
CA GLN A 51 -8.92 3.63 7.13
C GLN A 51 -8.47 4.37 5.87
N ILE A 52 -8.48 3.66 4.74
CA ILE A 52 -8.04 4.20 3.46
C ILE A 52 -9.26 4.39 2.57
N GLN A 53 -9.57 5.64 2.26
CA GLN A 53 -10.69 5.98 1.38
C GLN A 53 -10.37 5.63 -0.07
N PRO A 54 -11.39 5.39 -0.94
CA PRO A 54 -11.14 5.00 -2.33
C PRO A 54 -10.26 5.98 -3.13
N ASN A 55 -10.41 7.29 -2.91
CA ASN A 55 -9.57 8.29 -3.56
C ASN A 55 -8.10 8.21 -3.09
N VAL A 56 -7.88 7.91 -1.81
CA VAL A 56 -6.55 7.71 -1.27
C VAL A 56 -5.96 6.40 -1.78
N ALA A 57 -6.77 5.34 -1.91
CA ALA A 57 -6.34 4.08 -2.48
C ALA A 57 -5.85 4.24 -3.92
N LYS A 58 -6.52 5.09 -4.70
CA LYS A 58 -6.06 5.41 -6.06
C LYS A 58 -4.66 6.05 -6.05
N SER A 59 -4.46 7.03 -5.17
CA SER A 59 -3.16 7.68 -5.02
C SER A 59 -2.09 6.70 -4.56
N LEU A 60 -2.43 5.81 -3.64
CA LEU A 60 -1.52 4.77 -3.18
C LEU A 60 -1.13 3.82 -4.31
N ALA A 61 -2.09 3.44 -5.17
CA ALA A 61 -1.78 2.60 -6.34
C ALA A 61 -0.77 3.26 -7.26
N ASP A 62 -0.93 4.55 -7.53
CA ASP A 62 -0.01 5.31 -8.37
C ASP A 62 1.37 5.43 -7.71
N GLU A 63 1.41 5.66 -6.40
CA GLU A 63 2.66 5.77 -5.66
C GLU A 63 3.41 4.44 -5.59
N VAL A 64 2.70 3.31 -5.51
CA VAL A 64 3.35 1.99 -5.55
C VAL A 64 4.08 1.78 -6.87
N VAL A 65 3.49 2.20 -7.99
CA VAL A 65 4.15 2.13 -9.31
C VAL A 65 5.40 3.02 -9.33
N ALA A 66 5.29 4.24 -8.84
CA ALA A 66 6.43 5.16 -8.76
C ALA A 66 7.53 4.62 -7.84
N PHE A 67 7.14 3.99 -6.74
CA PHE A 67 8.07 3.36 -5.81
C PHE A 67 8.82 2.20 -6.46
N GLU A 68 8.11 1.34 -7.20
CA GLU A 68 8.73 0.26 -7.96
C GLU A 68 9.76 0.78 -8.95
N ARG A 69 9.42 1.85 -9.68
CA ARG A 69 10.36 2.48 -10.62
C ARG A 69 11.60 3.03 -9.92
N LEU A 70 11.41 3.63 -8.74
CA LEU A 70 12.53 4.14 -7.95
C LEU A 70 13.45 2.99 -7.51
N LEU A 71 12.90 1.89 -7.02
CA LEU A 71 13.69 0.72 -6.63
C LEU A 71 14.50 0.17 -7.80
N LEU A 72 13.89 0.09 -8.98
CA LEU A 72 14.57 -0.35 -10.19
C LEU A 72 15.71 0.60 -10.58
N SER A 73 15.48 1.91 -10.49
CA SER A 73 16.50 2.91 -10.81
C SER A 73 17.68 2.89 -9.85
N LEU A 74 17.45 2.50 -8.60
CA LEU A 74 18.49 2.39 -7.57
C LEU A 74 19.14 1.01 -7.57
N HIS A 75 18.71 0.11 -8.45
CA HIS A 75 19.20 -1.28 -8.52
C HIS A 75 19.05 -2.02 -7.18
N LEU A 76 18.00 -1.71 -6.41
CA LEU A 76 17.76 -2.38 -5.15
C LEU A 76 17.10 -3.74 -5.38
N PRO A 77 17.60 -4.81 -4.76
CA PRO A 77 17.08 -6.16 -4.95
C PRO A 77 15.82 -6.38 -4.12
N PHE A 78 14.69 -5.83 -4.58
CA PHE A 78 13.42 -5.99 -3.89
C PHE A 78 12.47 -6.85 -4.73
N PRO A 79 11.77 -7.83 -4.11
CA PRO A 79 10.81 -8.64 -4.85
C PRO A 79 9.68 -7.78 -5.45
N MET A 80 9.48 -7.88 -6.76
CA MET A 80 8.45 -7.08 -7.46
C MET A 80 7.04 -7.62 -7.23
N LEU A 81 6.88 -8.93 -7.00
CA LEU A 81 5.56 -9.52 -6.84
C LEU A 81 4.75 -8.92 -5.69
N PRO A 82 5.29 -8.69 -4.48
CA PRO A 82 4.56 -8.00 -3.42
C PRO A 82 4.08 -6.60 -3.80
N LEU A 83 4.89 -5.85 -4.55
CA LEU A 83 4.51 -4.53 -5.03
C LEU A 83 3.38 -4.60 -6.04
N GLN A 84 3.44 -5.56 -6.96
CA GLN A 84 2.38 -5.77 -7.94
C GLN A 84 1.07 -6.18 -7.27
N LYS A 85 1.12 -7.01 -6.24
CA LYS A 85 -0.06 -7.39 -5.45
C LYS A 85 -0.66 -6.20 -4.72
N LEU A 86 0.17 -5.32 -4.15
CA LEU A 86 -0.32 -4.09 -3.51
C LEU A 86 -0.99 -3.16 -4.52
N HIS A 87 -0.38 -2.98 -5.68
CA HIS A 87 -0.97 -2.16 -6.75
C HIS A 87 -2.35 -2.69 -7.14
N SER A 88 -2.46 -3.99 -7.35
CA SER A 88 -3.74 -4.62 -7.70
C SER A 88 -4.78 -4.47 -6.58
N PHE A 89 -4.36 -4.60 -5.33
CA PHE A 89 -5.24 -4.44 -4.17
C PHE A 89 -5.80 -3.01 -4.09
N PHE A 90 -4.95 -2.01 -4.17
CA PHE A 90 -5.39 -0.61 -4.12
C PHE A 90 -6.26 -0.24 -5.32
N THR A 91 -5.90 -0.71 -6.51
CA THR A 91 -6.69 -0.50 -7.72
C THR A 91 -8.08 -1.14 -7.59
N GLY A 92 -8.14 -2.37 -7.09
CA GLY A 92 -9.40 -3.07 -6.88
C GLY A 92 -10.33 -2.35 -5.90
N ALA A 93 -9.78 -1.83 -4.80
CA ALA A 93 -10.54 -1.05 -3.83
C ALA A 93 -11.09 0.24 -4.47
N THR A 94 -10.28 0.91 -5.28
CA THR A 94 -10.68 2.13 -5.98
C THR A 94 -11.83 1.86 -6.95
N ILE A 95 -11.70 0.81 -7.77
CA ILE A 95 -12.73 0.43 -8.75
C ILE A 95 -14.03 0.04 -8.04
N SER A 96 -13.94 -0.67 -6.92
CA SER A 96 -15.10 -1.10 -6.15
C SER A 96 -15.71 0.02 -5.30
N GLY A 97 -15.03 1.15 -5.16
CA GLY A 97 -15.47 2.25 -4.31
C GLY A 97 -15.51 1.88 -2.84
N GLN A 98 -14.67 0.96 -2.39
CA GLN A 98 -14.68 0.44 -1.02
C GLN A 98 -13.59 1.06 -0.17
N VAL A 99 -13.91 1.26 1.11
CA VAL A 99 -12.92 1.67 2.12
C VAL A 99 -12.05 0.47 2.48
N ILE A 100 -10.75 0.70 2.55
CA ILE A 100 -9.80 -0.30 3.03
C ILE A 100 -9.65 -0.14 4.54
N TYR A 101 -9.80 -1.24 5.26
CA TYR A 101 -9.58 -1.31 6.70
C TYR A 101 -8.22 -1.93 6.97
N THR A 102 -7.53 -1.42 7.97
CA THR A 102 -6.18 -1.89 8.33
C THR A 102 -6.14 -2.36 9.77
N SER A 103 -5.20 -3.26 10.04
CA SER A 103 -4.88 -3.71 11.40
C SER A 103 -3.40 -4.12 11.46
N ASN A 104 -2.75 -3.87 12.57
CA ASN A 104 -1.38 -4.28 12.77
C ASN A 104 -1.21 -5.33 13.86
#